data_5aa9bfc96711184b9efd2717c6449810
#
_entry.id   5aa9bfc96711184b9efd2717c6449810
#
_cell.length_a   1.000
_cell.length_b   1.000
_cell.length_c   1.000
_cell.angle_alpha   90.00
_cell.angle_beta   90.00
_cell.angle_gamma   90.00
#
_symmetry.space_group_name_H-M   'P 1'
#
loop_
_entity.id
_entity.type
_entity.pdbx_description
1 polymer ?
#
loop_
_entity_poly.entity_id
_entity_poly.type
_entity_poly.pdbx_seq_one_letter_code
_entity_poly.pdbx_strand_id
1 'polypeptide(L)'
;MSSAGPMRPPRVLALLGPAFVAAIAYVDPGNVAANLSAGSTYGYALVWVLVAASVIAVVVQYLSARLGLVTGRSLATLVSEHLVSHHGVWRVAYALQAYVMAIATDLAEVIGGALGLHLLFQTPLWLGGLIVGVTTLILLPLMRSRGEIVFERAVVVVIVLIAVAFLAGLVWAPPDPIRTLAGLIPWVPDTKAWFLVAAMVGATVMPHAVYLHSALAVDRFHRSGTRVAPIERLLRIQRTDVLAALALAGTVNIAMLLYAARALSGLQGDTIQEAHRMLGATLGPVAAAFLGAGLLASGIGSAIVGTHAGSGIASDSFPIRVSPAVTRAVTIAPAVLLLLGGVPATAVLVASQVVLSFGIGFAVAPLVWLSSREDVMGSWRISGWLRFVAWAVVVVIVMLNLVLVATWFMP
;
A
#
# COMPACT_ATOMS: atom_id res chain seq x y z
N MET A 1 23.72 -10.76 42.81
CA MET A 1 24.28 -9.97 41.67
C MET A 1 24.45 -10.93 40.48
N SER A 2 23.46 -10.97 39.60
CA SER A 2 23.50 -11.81 38.41
C SER A 2 24.24 -11.02 37.32
N SER A 3 25.41 -11.52 36.87
CA SER A 3 26.18 -10.98 35.78
C SER A 3 25.40 -11.21 34.47
N ALA A 4 24.72 -10.18 34.00
CA ALA A 4 24.22 -10.18 32.61
C ALA A 4 25.42 -10.28 31.66
N GLY A 5 25.61 -11.45 31.06
CA GLY A 5 26.62 -11.66 30.03
C GLY A 5 26.41 -10.69 28.85
N PRO A 6 27.46 -10.38 28.07
CA PRO A 6 27.38 -9.44 26.96
C PRO A 6 26.30 -9.90 25.96
N MET A 7 25.22 -9.12 25.83
CA MET A 7 24.19 -9.37 24.84
C MET A 7 24.83 -9.32 23.46
N ARG A 8 24.81 -10.44 22.74
CA ARG A 8 25.26 -10.49 21.35
C ARG A 8 24.44 -9.50 20.53
N PRO A 9 25.06 -8.64 19.71
CA PRO A 9 24.33 -7.70 18.88
C PRO A 9 23.37 -8.50 17.97
N PRO A 10 22.10 -8.09 17.89
CA PRO A 10 21.14 -8.77 17.04
C PRO A 10 21.67 -8.82 15.60
N ARG A 11 21.51 -9.98 14.97
CA ARG A 11 21.89 -10.14 13.56
C ARG A 11 21.10 -9.12 12.74
N VAL A 12 21.74 -8.48 11.75
CA VAL A 12 21.10 -7.47 10.88
C VAL A 12 19.77 -7.97 10.30
N LEU A 13 19.71 -9.26 9.92
CA LEU A 13 18.48 -9.89 9.45
C LEU A 13 17.34 -9.89 10.48
N ALA A 14 17.63 -9.90 11.78
CA ALA A 14 16.60 -9.85 12.83
C ALA A 14 16.02 -8.42 13.04
N LEU A 15 16.65 -7.43 12.45
CA LEU A 15 16.23 -6.02 12.51
C LEU A 15 15.53 -5.55 11.21
N LEU A 16 15.57 -6.37 10.15
CA LEU A 16 14.77 -6.20 8.94
C LEU A 16 13.34 -6.70 9.22
N GLY A 17 12.35 -6.09 8.63
CA GLY A 17 10.98 -6.59 8.70
C GLY A 17 9.87 -5.54 8.63
N PRO A 18 9.92 -4.41 9.37
CA PRO A 18 8.86 -3.41 9.34
C PRO A 18 8.52 -2.91 7.93
N ALA A 19 9.54 -2.71 7.07
CA ALA A 19 9.31 -2.29 5.69
C ALA A 19 8.71 -3.42 4.82
N PHE A 20 9.06 -4.68 5.06
CA PHE A 20 8.44 -5.81 4.36
C PHE A 20 6.97 -5.99 4.76
N VAL A 21 6.60 -5.77 6.03
CA VAL A 21 5.20 -5.76 6.45
C VAL A 21 4.44 -4.61 5.77
N ALA A 22 5.03 -3.42 5.74
CA ALA A 22 4.44 -2.30 5.01
C ALA A 22 4.37 -2.57 3.50
N ALA A 23 5.31 -3.36 2.94
CA ALA A 23 5.38 -3.65 1.51
C ALA A 23 4.24 -4.52 0.98
N ILE A 24 3.48 -5.24 1.83
CA ILE A 24 2.28 -5.97 1.39
C ILE A 24 1.24 -5.01 0.79
N ALA A 25 1.16 -3.81 1.34
CA ALA A 25 0.30 -2.76 0.82
C ALA A 25 0.71 -2.30 -0.60
N TYR A 26 1.94 -2.58 -1.05
CA TYR A 26 2.43 -2.22 -2.38
C TYR A 26 2.20 -3.32 -3.43
N VAL A 27 1.66 -4.45 -3.05
CA VAL A 27 1.30 -5.57 -3.93
C VAL A 27 -0.11 -6.05 -3.56
N ASP A 28 -0.98 -5.11 -3.21
CA ASP A 28 -2.37 -5.33 -2.89
C ASP A 28 -3.23 -5.51 -4.16
N PRO A 29 -4.49 -5.94 -4.03
CA PRO A 29 -5.39 -6.07 -5.17
C PRO A 29 -5.60 -4.79 -5.96
N GLY A 30 -5.52 -3.62 -5.31
CA GLY A 30 -5.61 -2.31 -5.95
C GLY A 30 -4.45 -2.04 -6.91
N ASN A 31 -3.21 -2.36 -6.48
CA ASN A 31 -2.03 -2.30 -7.35
C ASN A 31 -2.17 -3.25 -8.54
N VAL A 32 -2.62 -4.50 -8.31
CA VAL A 32 -2.86 -5.45 -9.41
C VAL A 32 -3.84 -4.87 -10.42
N ALA A 33 -4.98 -4.35 -9.95
CA ALA A 33 -6.00 -3.76 -10.82
C ALA A 33 -5.47 -2.55 -11.60
N ALA A 34 -4.84 -1.59 -10.91
CA ALA A 34 -4.34 -0.37 -11.54
C ALA A 34 -3.25 -0.65 -12.59
N ASN A 35 -2.28 -1.52 -12.26
CA ASN A 35 -1.17 -1.82 -13.14
C ASN A 35 -1.57 -2.65 -14.35
N LEU A 36 -2.45 -3.66 -14.17
CA LEU A 36 -2.99 -4.45 -15.27
C LEU A 36 -3.87 -3.57 -16.20
N SER A 37 -4.73 -2.71 -15.63
CA SER A 37 -5.56 -1.80 -16.41
C SER A 37 -4.72 -0.78 -17.16
N ALA A 38 -3.67 -0.22 -16.55
CA ALA A 38 -2.76 0.70 -17.21
C ALA A 38 -2.04 0.04 -18.40
N GLY A 39 -1.49 -1.16 -18.18
CA GLY A 39 -0.80 -1.92 -19.22
C GLY A 39 -1.71 -2.35 -20.36
N SER A 40 -2.92 -2.86 -20.05
CA SER A 40 -3.87 -3.31 -21.08
C SER A 40 -4.41 -2.16 -21.92
N THR A 41 -4.65 -0.98 -21.34
CA THR A 41 -5.26 0.17 -21.99
C THR A 41 -4.24 1.03 -22.74
N TYR A 42 -3.11 1.34 -22.09
CA TYR A 42 -2.11 2.29 -22.60
C TYR A 42 -0.77 1.65 -22.95
N GLY A 43 -0.68 0.33 -22.90
CA GLY A 43 0.56 -0.38 -23.20
C GLY A 43 1.69 0.06 -22.26
N TYR A 44 2.80 0.45 -22.83
CA TYR A 44 4.01 0.84 -22.10
C TYR A 44 4.04 2.31 -21.66
N ALA A 45 3.07 3.13 -22.09
CA ALA A 45 3.13 4.59 -21.91
C ALA A 45 3.21 5.07 -20.45
N LEU A 46 2.70 4.27 -19.50
CA LEU A 46 2.66 4.63 -18.07
C LEU A 46 3.73 3.93 -17.21
N VAL A 47 4.75 3.32 -17.81
CA VAL A 47 5.86 2.69 -17.05
C VAL A 47 6.58 3.71 -16.17
N TRP A 48 6.78 4.93 -16.64
CA TRP A 48 7.40 6.02 -15.89
C TRP A 48 6.65 6.34 -14.58
N VAL A 49 5.32 6.18 -14.60
CA VAL A 49 4.49 6.44 -13.41
C VAL A 49 4.86 5.49 -12.27
N LEU A 50 5.02 4.19 -12.55
CA LEU A 50 5.42 3.21 -11.55
C LEU A 50 6.82 3.46 -11.02
N VAL A 51 7.75 3.85 -11.89
CA VAL A 51 9.11 4.21 -11.47
C VAL A 51 9.08 5.43 -10.55
N ALA A 52 8.38 6.49 -10.96
CA ALA A 52 8.23 7.70 -10.16
C ALA A 52 7.52 7.42 -8.83
N ALA A 53 6.41 6.69 -8.84
CA ALA A 53 5.67 6.32 -7.64
C ALA A 53 6.51 5.45 -6.68
N SER A 54 7.32 4.53 -7.20
CA SER A 54 8.25 3.72 -6.39
C SER A 54 9.32 4.58 -5.72
N VAL A 55 9.89 5.56 -6.43
CA VAL A 55 10.85 6.51 -5.85
C VAL A 55 10.19 7.36 -4.76
N ILE A 56 8.99 7.88 -5.02
CA ILE A 56 8.20 8.62 -4.02
C ILE A 56 7.94 7.74 -2.79
N ALA A 57 7.52 6.49 -3.00
CA ALA A 57 7.25 5.55 -1.91
C ALA A 57 8.49 5.29 -1.04
N VAL A 58 9.69 5.13 -1.64
CA VAL A 58 10.96 4.96 -0.89
C VAL A 58 11.22 6.17 0.01
N VAL A 59 11.07 7.39 -0.51
CA VAL A 59 11.28 8.61 0.29
C VAL A 59 10.29 8.68 1.44
N VAL A 60 9.00 8.50 1.14
CA VAL A 60 7.92 8.60 2.13
C VAL A 60 8.04 7.54 3.22
N GLN A 61 8.29 6.29 2.84
CA GLN A 61 8.43 5.19 3.80
C GLN A 61 9.69 5.32 4.66
N TYR A 62 10.79 5.78 4.09
CA TYR A 62 11.98 6.08 4.88
C TYR A 62 11.73 7.19 5.90
N LEU A 63 11.05 8.26 5.53
CA LEU A 63 10.69 9.35 6.44
C LEU A 63 9.74 8.89 7.54
N SER A 64 8.75 8.06 7.20
CA SER A 64 7.81 7.49 8.14
C SER A 64 8.50 6.64 9.20
N ALA A 65 9.33 5.68 8.79
CA ALA A 65 10.09 4.84 9.69
C ALA A 65 11.09 5.66 10.54
N ARG A 66 11.76 6.64 9.92
CA ARG A 66 12.67 7.56 10.62
C ARG A 66 11.96 8.34 11.71
N LEU A 67 10.76 8.88 11.43
CA LEU A 67 9.96 9.60 12.41
C LEU A 67 9.67 8.72 13.63
N GLY A 68 9.11 7.51 13.42
CA GLY A 68 8.80 6.57 14.49
C GLY A 68 10.03 6.15 15.30
N LEU A 69 11.14 5.87 14.61
CA LEU A 69 12.39 5.43 15.24
C LEU A 69 13.05 6.53 16.09
N VAL A 70 13.06 7.76 15.61
CA VAL A 70 13.70 8.88 16.31
C VAL A 70 12.86 9.36 17.48
N THR A 71 11.55 9.54 17.27
CA THR A 71 10.65 10.14 18.27
C THR A 71 10.11 9.14 19.28
N GLY A 72 10.08 7.84 18.96
CA GLY A 72 9.38 6.83 19.74
C GLY A 72 7.86 6.96 19.67
N ARG A 73 7.33 7.73 18.72
CA ARG A 73 5.91 8.04 18.56
C ARG A 73 5.48 7.84 17.11
N SER A 74 4.27 7.30 16.92
CA SER A 74 3.75 7.11 15.57
C SER A 74 3.37 8.44 14.90
N LEU A 75 3.32 8.45 13.57
CA LEU A 75 2.84 9.60 12.81
C LEU A 75 1.41 9.97 13.22
N ALA A 76 0.54 9.00 13.46
CA ALA A 76 -0.84 9.25 13.90
C ALA A 76 -0.89 10.02 15.21
N THR A 77 -0.11 9.60 16.21
CA THR A 77 -0.01 10.27 17.51
C THR A 77 0.49 11.71 17.35
N LEU A 78 1.57 11.92 16.58
CA LEU A 78 2.15 13.24 16.38
C LEU A 78 1.22 14.18 15.60
N VAL A 79 0.50 13.68 14.60
CA VAL A 79 -0.52 14.44 13.86
C VAL A 79 -1.66 14.85 14.79
N SER A 80 -2.16 13.90 15.61
CA SER A 80 -3.21 14.18 16.59
C SER A 80 -2.82 15.31 17.53
N GLU A 81 -1.62 15.29 18.07
CA GLU A 81 -1.14 16.28 19.05
C GLU A 81 -0.84 17.66 18.44
N HIS A 82 -0.21 17.70 17.26
CA HIS A 82 0.30 18.95 16.70
C HIS A 82 -0.67 19.64 15.73
N LEU A 83 -1.59 18.90 15.10
CA LEU A 83 -2.50 19.42 14.08
C LEU A 83 -3.97 19.36 14.51
N VAL A 84 -4.39 18.24 15.14
CA VAL A 84 -5.82 17.95 15.37
C VAL A 84 -6.29 18.51 16.70
N SER A 85 -5.44 18.53 17.74
CA SER A 85 -5.83 18.95 19.09
C SER A 85 -6.18 20.42 19.22
N HIS A 86 -5.63 21.30 18.37
CA HIS A 86 -5.72 22.74 18.51
C HIS A 86 -6.81 23.42 17.66
N HIS A 87 -7.40 22.73 16.66
CA HIS A 87 -8.36 23.34 15.73
C HIS A 87 -9.53 22.38 15.41
N GLY A 88 -10.74 22.69 15.89
CA GLY A 88 -11.91 21.84 15.72
C GLY A 88 -12.25 21.45 14.26
N VAL A 89 -12.04 22.38 13.31
CA VAL A 89 -12.31 22.14 11.88
C VAL A 89 -11.32 21.10 11.31
N TRP A 90 -10.03 21.21 11.63
CA TRP A 90 -9.02 20.24 11.19
C TRP A 90 -9.27 18.85 11.76
N ARG A 91 -9.77 18.76 13.00
CA ARG A 91 -10.16 17.50 13.61
C ARG A 91 -11.25 16.80 12.80
N VAL A 92 -12.29 17.53 12.42
CA VAL A 92 -13.38 16.98 11.60
C VAL A 92 -12.88 16.58 10.22
N ALA A 93 -12.07 17.42 9.55
CA ALA A 93 -11.52 17.13 8.23
C ALA A 93 -10.63 15.87 8.23
N TYR A 94 -9.72 15.76 9.22
CA TYR A 94 -8.88 14.57 9.37
C TYR A 94 -9.68 13.30 9.66
N ALA A 95 -10.69 13.41 10.50
CA ALA A 95 -11.55 12.30 10.81
C ALA A 95 -12.34 11.82 9.60
N LEU A 96 -12.97 12.73 8.88
CA LEU A 96 -13.73 12.42 7.66
C LEU A 96 -12.82 11.78 6.61
N GLN A 97 -11.66 12.39 6.35
CA GLN A 97 -10.66 11.84 5.45
C GLN A 97 -10.25 10.43 5.86
N ALA A 98 -9.95 10.20 7.16
CA ALA A 98 -9.55 8.89 7.66
C ALA A 98 -10.63 7.81 7.42
N TYR A 99 -11.90 8.15 7.63
CA TYR A 99 -13.02 7.23 7.34
C TYR A 99 -13.15 6.93 5.85
N VAL A 100 -13.07 7.93 4.99
CA VAL A 100 -13.12 7.75 3.53
C VAL A 100 -11.98 6.84 3.07
N MET A 101 -10.76 7.07 3.59
CA MET A 101 -9.61 6.22 3.27
C MET A 101 -9.78 4.80 3.78
N ALA A 102 -10.30 4.61 4.99
CA ALA A 102 -10.56 3.28 5.56
C ALA A 102 -11.60 2.52 4.70
N ILE A 103 -12.69 3.17 4.30
CA ILE A 103 -13.70 2.56 3.42
C ILE A 103 -13.09 2.19 2.06
N ALA A 104 -12.32 3.08 1.44
CA ALA A 104 -11.69 2.83 0.15
C ALA A 104 -10.68 1.68 0.22
N THR A 105 -9.90 1.59 1.32
CA THR A 105 -8.95 0.50 1.57
C THR A 105 -9.69 -0.82 1.78
N ASP A 106 -10.65 -0.87 2.70
CA ASP A 106 -11.42 -2.09 2.99
C ASP A 106 -12.19 -2.58 1.75
N LEU A 107 -12.68 -1.65 0.93
CA LEU A 107 -13.35 -1.97 -0.33
C LEU A 107 -12.38 -2.68 -1.30
N ALA A 108 -11.15 -2.16 -1.46
CA ALA A 108 -10.14 -2.80 -2.29
C ALA A 108 -9.76 -4.20 -1.75
N GLU A 109 -9.57 -4.33 -0.45
CA GLU A 109 -9.14 -5.58 0.20
C GLU A 109 -10.21 -6.67 0.10
N VAL A 110 -11.47 -6.32 0.39
CA VAL A 110 -12.60 -7.26 0.35
C VAL A 110 -12.89 -7.70 -1.08
N ILE A 111 -12.93 -6.76 -2.03
CA ILE A 111 -13.17 -7.08 -3.44
C ILE A 111 -12.01 -7.89 -4.02
N GLY A 112 -10.78 -7.54 -3.69
CA GLY A 112 -9.61 -8.28 -4.15
C GLY A 112 -9.57 -9.70 -3.61
N GLY A 113 -9.84 -9.89 -2.32
CA GLY A 113 -9.97 -11.20 -1.72
C GLY A 113 -11.14 -12.02 -2.27
N ALA A 114 -12.29 -11.37 -2.51
CA ALA A 114 -13.46 -11.98 -3.17
C ALA A 114 -13.14 -12.47 -4.59
N LEU A 115 -12.41 -11.61 -5.34
CA LEU A 115 -11.96 -11.96 -6.67
C LEU A 115 -10.97 -13.14 -6.64
N GLY A 116 -10.04 -13.15 -5.67
CA GLY A 116 -9.15 -14.30 -5.44
C GLY A 116 -9.91 -15.60 -5.19
N LEU A 117 -10.95 -15.59 -4.34
CA LEU A 117 -11.83 -16.75 -4.11
C LEU A 117 -12.60 -17.14 -5.38
N HIS A 118 -13.09 -16.17 -6.14
CA HIS A 118 -13.78 -16.41 -7.40
C HIS A 118 -12.86 -17.09 -8.42
N LEU A 119 -11.64 -16.62 -8.58
CA LEU A 119 -10.67 -17.18 -9.52
C LEU A 119 -10.21 -18.58 -9.14
N LEU A 120 -10.11 -18.89 -7.84
CA LEU A 120 -9.70 -20.22 -7.36
C LEU A 120 -10.82 -21.25 -7.31
N PHE A 121 -12.01 -20.82 -6.87
CA PHE A 121 -13.09 -21.74 -6.49
C PHE A 121 -14.42 -21.46 -7.20
N GLN A 122 -14.44 -20.48 -8.12
CA GLN A 122 -15.66 -20.04 -8.83
C GLN A 122 -16.79 -19.59 -7.88
N THR A 123 -16.45 -19.13 -6.68
CA THR A 123 -17.43 -18.62 -5.73
C THR A 123 -18.06 -17.33 -6.25
N PRO A 124 -19.38 -17.10 -6.05
CA PRO A 124 -19.99 -15.81 -6.36
C PRO A 124 -19.25 -14.67 -5.65
N LEU A 125 -18.96 -13.56 -6.36
CA LEU A 125 -18.14 -12.46 -5.83
C LEU A 125 -18.68 -11.89 -4.52
N TRP A 126 -20.00 -11.70 -4.41
CA TRP A 126 -20.63 -11.20 -3.18
C TRP A 126 -20.42 -12.15 -1.97
N LEU A 127 -20.50 -13.47 -2.21
CA LEU A 127 -20.24 -14.48 -1.17
C LEU A 127 -18.75 -14.48 -0.78
N GLY A 128 -17.86 -14.37 -1.78
CA GLY A 128 -16.43 -14.19 -1.56
C GLY A 128 -16.13 -12.97 -0.67
N GLY A 129 -16.81 -11.85 -0.93
CA GLY A 129 -16.70 -10.63 -0.12
C GLY A 129 -17.14 -10.83 1.33
N LEU A 130 -18.23 -11.54 1.57
CA LEU A 130 -18.67 -11.90 2.92
C LEU A 130 -17.66 -12.82 3.62
N ILE A 131 -17.16 -13.85 2.93
CA ILE A 131 -16.17 -14.79 3.48
C ILE A 131 -14.90 -14.03 3.88
N VAL A 132 -14.37 -13.18 3.01
CA VAL A 132 -13.17 -12.37 3.30
C VAL A 132 -13.42 -11.43 4.47
N GLY A 133 -14.57 -10.74 4.48
CA GLY A 133 -14.94 -9.83 5.56
C GLY A 133 -15.01 -10.54 6.92
N VAL A 134 -15.69 -11.67 7.00
CA VAL A 134 -15.79 -12.47 8.22
C VAL A 134 -14.43 -13.05 8.64
N THR A 135 -13.66 -13.56 7.68
CA THR A 135 -12.31 -14.10 7.94
C THR A 135 -11.40 -13.05 8.57
N THR A 136 -11.41 -11.82 8.04
CA THR A 136 -10.58 -10.73 8.57
C THR A 136 -11.02 -10.32 9.98
N LEU A 137 -12.33 -10.34 10.29
CA LEU A 137 -12.83 -10.10 11.64
C LEU A 137 -12.34 -11.14 12.66
N ILE A 138 -12.29 -12.41 12.27
CA ILE A 138 -11.85 -13.52 13.12
C ILE A 138 -10.33 -13.51 13.29
N LEU A 139 -9.58 -13.25 12.23
CA LEU A 139 -8.12 -13.28 12.25
C LEU A 139 -7.50 -12.09 13.00
N LEU A 140 -8.15 -10.93 13.00
CA LEU A 140 -7.62 -9.72 13.61
C LEU A 140 -7.20 -9.87 15.08
N PRO A 141 -8.05 -10.40 16.00
CA PRO A 141 -7.65 -10.64 17.38
C PRO A 141 -6.62 -11.76 17.53
N LEU A 142 -6.67 -12.78 16.66
CA LEU A 142 -5.77 -13.93 16.72
C LEU A 142 -4.33 -13.54 16.38
N MET A 143 -4.14 -12.60 15.46
CA MET A 143 -2.81 -12.12 15.06
C MET A 143 -2.17 -11.21 16.09
N ARG A 144 -2.96 -10.46 16.86
CA ARG A 144 -2.45 -9.69 18.01
C ARG A 144 -1.78 -10.58 19.08
N SER A 145 -2.14 -11.86 19.15
CA SER A 145 -1.67 -12.78 20.19
C SER A 145 -0.52 -13.70 19.80
N ARG A 146 -0.23 -13.90 18.48
CA ARG A 146 0.70 -14.95 18.00
C ARG A 146 2.00 -14.46 17.37
N GLY A 147 2.31 -13.18 17.41
CA GLY A 147 3.62 -12.64 17.04
C GLY A 147 3.78 -12.21 15.58
N GLU A 148 4.40 -11.05 15.43
CA GLU A 148 4.69 -10.35 14.19
C GLU A 148 5.48 -11.21 13.18
N ILE A 149 6.39 -12.07 13.65
CA ILE A 149 7.33 -12.82 12.81
C ILE A 149 6.63 -13.82 11.87
N VAL A 150 5.58 -14.51 12.35
CA VAL A 150 4.84 -15.47 11.52
C VAL A 150 4.07 -14.74 10.42
N PHE A 151 3.50 -13.58 10.76
CA PHE A 151 2.82 -12.71 9.81
C PHE A 151 3.78 -12.14 8.76
N GLU A 152 4.92 -11.57 9.20
CA GLU A 152 5.97 -11.07 8.31
C GLU A 152 6.40 -12.13 7.28
N ARG A 153 6.60 -13.37 7.71
CA ARG A 153 6.97 -14.48 6.81
C ARG A 153 5.87 -14.83 5.83
N ALA A 154 4.62 -14.89 6.28
CA ALA A 154 3.49 -15.17 5.40
C ALA A 154 3.35 -14.09 4.33
N VAL A 155 3.49 -12.83 4.70
CA VAL A 155 3.50 -11.67 3.79
C VAL A 155 4.58 -11.80 2.72
N VAL A 156 5.82 -12.08 3.12
CA VAL A 156 6.94 -12.26 2.18
C VAL A 156 6.67 -13.40 1.20
N VAL A 157 6.14 -14.53 1.67
CA VAL A 157 5.76 -15.66 0.80
C VAL A 157 4.72 -15.23 -0.24
N VAL A 158 3.70 -14.47 0.16
CA VAL A 158 2.66 -13.98 -0.77
C VAL A 158 3.25 -13.07 -1.84
N ILE A 159 4.07 -12.08 -1.45
CA ILE A 159 4.74 -11.18 -2.39
C ILE A 159 5.60 -11.97 -3.37
N VAL A 160 6.37 -12.95 -2.87
CA VAL A 160 7.21 -13.80 -3.72
C VAL A 160 6.39 -14.64 -4.70
N LEU A 161 5.25 -15.21 -4.27
CA LEU A 161 4.38 -15.99 -5.15
C LEU A 161 3.81 -15.13 -6.29
N ILE A 162 3.32 -13.92 -5.97
CA ILE A 162 2.84 -12.97 -6.99
C ILE A 162 3.98 -12.57 -7.92
N ALA A 163 5.16 -12.26 -7.37
CA ALA A 163 6.36 -11.91 -8.14
C ALA A 163 6.72 -13.02 -9.13
N VAL A 164 6.78 -14.27 -8.66
CA VAL A 164 7.08 -15.43 -9.51
C VAL A 164 6.06 -15.59 -10.63
N ALA A 165 4.75 -15.45 -10.35
CA ALA A 165 3.72 -15.57 -11.36
C ALA A 165 3.89 -14.53 -12.50
N PHE A 166 4.07 -13.26 -12.17
CA PHE A 166 4.21 -12.20 -13.18
C PHE A 166 5.57 -12.20 -13.87
N LEU A 167 6.67 -12.45 -13.16
CA LEU A 167 8.00 -12.56 -13.78
C LEU A 167 8.10 -13.76 -14.70
N ALA A 168 7.52 -14.90 -14.33
CA ALA A 168 7.40 -16.04 -15.23
C ALA A 168 6.53 -15.69 -16.45
N GLY A 169 5.42 -14.95 -16.26
CA GLY A 169 4.60 -14.44 -17.35
C GLY A 169 5.38 -13.62 -18.36
N LEU A 170 6.35 -12.80 -17.91
CA LEU A 170 7.22 -12.02 -18.81
C LEU A 170 8.21 -12.87 -19.63
N VAL A 171 8.55 -14.06 -19.14
CA VAL A 171 9.41 -14.99 -19.92
C VAL A 171 8.66 -15.52 -21.13
N TRP A 172 7.35 -15.80 -20.97
CA TRP A 172 6.50 -16.31 -22.06
C TRP A 172 5.93 -15.21 -22.96
N ALA A 173 5.69 -14.03 -22.40
CA ALA A 173 5.25 -12.85 -23.12
C ALA A 173 6.28 -11.72 -22.94
N PRO A 174 7.46 -11.82 -23.57
CA PRO A 174 8.54 -10.87 -23.35
C PRO A 174 8.10 -9.46 -23.79
N PRO A 175 8.31 -8.45 -22.93
CA PRO A 175 7.98 -7.07 -23.26
C PRO A 175 8.90 -6.56 -24.38
N ASP A 176 8.40 -5.62 -25.17
CA ASP A 176 9.21 -4.93 -26.17
C ASP A 176 10.23 -4.00 -25.46
N PRO A 177 11.54 -4.22 -25.62
CA PRO A 177 12.55 -3.44 -24.90
C PRO A 177 12.54 -1.97 -25.31
N ILE A 178 12.32 -1.65 -26.59
CA ILE A 178 12.33 -0.28 -27.10
C ILE A 178 11.12 0.48 -26.56
N ARG A 179 9.94 -0.12 -26.63
CA ARG A 179 8.70 0.48 -26.10
C ARG A 179 8.76 0.61 -24.57
N THR A 180 9.37 -0.34 -23.87
CA THR A 180 9.58 -0.27 -22.42
C THR A 180 10.47 0.91 -22.05
N LEU A 181 11.58 1.11 -22.76
CA LEU A 181 12.46 2.27 -22.54
C LEU A 181 11.79 3.59 -22.93
N ALA A 182 11.03 3.62 -24.01
CA ALA A 182 10.24 4.79 -24.39
C ALA A 182 9.17 5.12 -23.33
N GLY A 183 8.60 4.10 -22.68
CA GLY A 183 7.64 4.26 -21.58
C GLY A 183 8.23 4.86 -20.28
N LEU A 184 9.55 5.03 -20.18
CA LEU A 184 10.20 5.76 -19.10
C LEU A 184 10.17 7.28 -19.29
N ILE A 185 9.85 7.76 -20.50
CA ILE A 185 9.72 9.18 -20.78
C ILE A 185 8.37 9.66 -20.24
N PRO A 186 8.33 10.65 -19.34
CA PRO A 186 7.08 11.15 -18.77
C PRO A 186 6.17 11.74 -19.86
N TRP A 187 5.09 11.02 -20.12
CA TRP A 187 4.05 11.44 -21.06
C TRP A 187 2.72 10.79 -20.69
N VAL A 188 1.63 11.53 -20.82
CA VAL A 188 0.27 11.05 -20.54
C VAL A 188 -0.53 11.11 -21.84
N PRO A 189 -1.03 9.96 -22.36
CA PRO A 189 -1.63 9.86 -23.68
C PRO A 189 -2.87 10.73 -23.91
N ASP A 190 -3.75 10.77 -22.93
CA ASP A 190 -5.02 11.50 -22.98
C ASP A 190 -5.50 11.90 -21.57
N THR A 191 -6.62 12.60 -21.53
CA THR A 191 -7.24 13.06 -20.27
C THR A 191 -7.68 11.89 -19.39
N LYS A 192 -8.12 10.77 -19.95
CA LYS A 192 -8.58 9.58 -19.21
C LYS A 192 -7.41 8.84 -18.55
N ALA A 193 -6.21 8.92 -19.12
CA ALA A 193 -5.02 8.30 -18.55
C ALA A 193 -4.68 8.86 -17.17
N TRP A 194 -5.03 10.14 -16.87
CA TRP A 194 -4.81 10.72 -15.54
C TRP A 194 -5.53 9.98 -14.42
N PHE A 195 -6.68 9.35 -14.72
CA PHE A 195 -7.39 8.52 -13.76
C PHE A 195 -6.55 7.29 -13.36
N LEU A 196 -5.92 6.63 -14.36
CA LEU A 196 -5.01 5.51 -14.08
C LEU A 196 -3.68 5.96 -13.45
N VAL A 197 -3.14 7.11 -13.85
CA VAL A 197 -1.96 7.70 -13.20
C VAL A 197 -2.24 7.92 -11.71
N ALA A 198 -3.38 8.51 -11.37
CA ALA A 198 -3.79 8.72 -9.97
C ALA A 198 -4.02 7.39 -9.24
N ALA A 199 -4.65 6.40 -9.88
CA ALA A 199 -4.84 5.08 -9.32
C ALA A 199 -3.50 4.39 -9.04
N MET A 200 -2.56 4.41 -9.98
CA MET A 200 -1.22 3.80 -9.82
C MET A 200 -0.43 4.46 -8.69
N VAL A 201 -0.48 5.80 -8.58
CA VAL A 201 0.18 6.53 -7.49
C VAL A 201 -0.54 6.26 -6.16
N GLY A 202 -1.89 6.27 -6.14
CA GLY A 202 -2.72 5.97 -4.98
C GLY A 202 -2.45 4.58 -4.42
N ALA A 203 -2.35 3.60 -5.31
CA ALA A 203 -2.01 2.23 -5.00
C ALA A 203 -0.56 2.07 -4.49
N THR A 204 0.39 2.84 -5.05
CA THR A 204 1.81 2.71 -4.70
C THR A 204 2.20 3.51 -3.45
N VAL A 205 1.60 4.69 -3.20
CA VAL A 205 1.95 5.56 -2.06
C VAL A 205 0.79 5.60 -1.06
N MET A 206 0.41 4.45 -0.55
CA MET A 206 -0.78 4.30 0.29
C MET A 206 -0.71 5.09 1.60
N PRO A 207 -1.70 5.94 1.92
CA PRO A 207 -1.72 6.73 3.16
C PRO A 207 -1.61 5.87 4.42
N HIS A 208 -2.37 4.77 4.49
CA HIS A 208 -2.36 3.90 5.67
C HIS A 208 -1.02 3.18 5.87
N ALA A 209 -0.30 2.82 4.79
CA ALA A 209 1.04 2.24 4.89
C ALA A 209 2.06 3.23 5.49
N VAL A 210 1.88 4.54 5.23
CA VAL A 210 2.71 5.60 5.82
C VAL A 210 2.50 5.68 7.34
N TYR A 211 1.25 5.68 7.80
CA TYR A 211 0.96 5.66 9.24
C TYR A 211 1.44 4.38 9.92
N LEU A 212 1.17 3.24 9.29
CA LEU A 212 1.57 1.93 9.80
C LEU A 212 3.07 1.81 10.00
N HIS A 213 3.88 2.19 9.01
CA HIS A 213 5.33 2.02 9.08
C HIS A 213 5.96 2.78 10.24
N SER A 214 5.47 4.00 10.53
CA SER A 214 5.91 4.74 11.72
C SER A 214 5.55 4.01 13.02
N ALA A 215 4.37 3.40 13.10
CA ALA A 215 3.93 2.64 14.26
C ALA A 215 4.74 1.34 14.45
N LEU A 216 4.98 0.59 13.37
CA LEU A 216 5.82 -0.61 13.38
C LEU A 216 7.27 -0.29 13.79
N ALA A 217 7.81 0.86 13.35
CA ALA A 217 9.13 1.31 13.80
C ALA A 217 9.16 1.59 15.31
N VAL A 218 8.11 2.20 15.86
CA VAL A 218 7.97 2.40 17.32
C VAL A 218 7.91 1.07 18.04
N ASP A 219 7.04 0.16 17.61
CA ASP A 219 6.86 -1.13 18.25
C ASP A 219 8.16 -1.96 18.22
N ARG A 220 8.84 -2.00 17.09
CA ARG A 220 10.09 -2.75 16.91
C ARG A 220 11.23 -2.22 17.75
N PHE A 221 11.44 -0.91 17.79
CA PHE A 221 12.65 -0.31 18.38
C PHE A 221 12.47 0.30 19.77
N HIS A 222 11.23 0.61 20.17
CA HIS A 222 10.97 1.21 21.49
C HIS A 222 10.25 0.28 22.47
N ARG A 223 9.24 -0.49 21.99
CA ARG A 223 8.45 -1.36 22.87
C ARG A 223 9.08 -2.74 23.07
N SER A 224 9.73 -3.31 22.07
CA SER A 224 10.35 -4.63 22.15
C SER A 224 11.69 -4.67 22.90
N GLY A 225 12.14 -3.55 23.46
CA GLY A 225 13.41 -3.48 24.20
C GLY A 225 14.67 -3.66 23.33
N THR A 226 14.54 -3.72 22.01
CA THR A 226 15.63 -3.93 21.05
C THR A 226 16.46 -2.68 20.76
N ARG A 227 16.36 -1.61 21.54
CA ARG A 227 17.19 -0.41 21.39
C ARG A 227 18.64 -0.67 21.87
N VAL A 228 19.30 -1.61 21.18
CA VAL A 228 20.67 -2.09 21.54
C VAL A 228 21.73 -1.44 20.65
N ALA A 229 21.34 -0.51 19.74
CA ALA A 229 22.27 0.10 18.80
C ALA A 229 22.07 1.63 18.72
N PRO A 230 23.12 2.39 18.36
CA PRO A 230 23.03 3.84 18.07
C PRO A 230 21.99 4.11 16.98
N ILE A 231 21.31 5.27 17.07
CA ILE A 231 20.26 5.68 16.13
C ILE A 231 20.76 5.67 14.68
N GLU A 232 22.01 6.09 14.45
CA GLU A 232 22.65 6.12 13.12
C GLU A 232 22.67 4.74 12.46
N ARG A 233 22.98 3.71 13.24
CA ARG A 233 23.01 2.32 12.76
C ARG A 233 21.60 1.84 12.47
N LEU A 234 20.63 2.14 13.33
CA LEU A 234 19.23 1.77 13.13
C LEU A 234 18.63 2.46 11.90
N LEU A 235 18.91 3.74 11.68
CA LEU A 235 18.49 4.47 10.49
C LEU A 235 19.10 3.89 9.20
N ARG A 236 20.35 3.42 9.24
CA ARG A 236 20.99 2.76 8.11
C ARG A 236 20.34 1.43 7.79
N ILE A 237 20.05 0.63 8.81
CA ILE A 237 19.34 -0.66 8.66
C ILE A 237 17.94 -0.41 8.09
N GLN A 238 17.21 0.55 8.63
CA GLN A 238 15.87 0.89 8.17
C GLN A 238 15.86 1.39 6.71
N ARG A 239 16.87 2.16 6.30
CA ARG A 239 17.03 2.57 4.91
C ARG A 239 17.23 1.36 3.98
N THR A 240 18.03 0.38 4.39
CA THR A 240 18.26 -0.83 3.59
C THR A 240 16.99 -1.69 3.52
N ASP A 241 16.26 -1.81 4.63
CA ASP A 241 14.98 -2.52 4.71
C ASP A 241 13.95 -1.92 3.75
N VAL A 242 13.77 -0.61 3.79
CA VAL A 242 12.86 0.13 2.88
C VAL A 242 13.26 -0.05 1.42
N LEU A 243 14.55 0.13 1.11
CA LEU A 243 15.02 -0.02 -0.28
C LEU A 243 14.81 -1.44 -0.82
N ALA A 244 15.13 -2.47 -0.03
CA ALA A 244 14.98 -3.85 -0.45
C ALA A 244 13.49 -4.23 -0.65
N ALA A 245 12.64 -3.88 0.32
CA ALA A 245 11.22 -4.20 0.27
C ALA A 245 10.50 -3.50 -0.90
N LEU A 246 10.77 -2.20 -1.10
CA LEU A 246 10.13 -1.44 -2.17
C LEU A 246 10.75 -1.69 -3.55
N ALA A 247 12.02 -2.06 -3.64
CA ALA A 247 12.60 -2.52 -4.91
C ALA A 247 11.91 -3.81 -5.38
N LEU A 248 11.69 -4.77 -4.46
CA LEU A 248 10.94 -5.99 -4.77
C LEU A 248 9.51 -5.67 -5.21
N ALA A 249 8.76 -4.90 -4.41
CA ALA A 249 7.38 -4.55 -4.73
C ALA A 249 7.27 -3.74 -6.04
N GLY A 250 8.16 -2.77 -6.26
CA GLY A 250 8.22 -2.00 -7.51
C GLY A 250 8.51 -2.85 -8.73
N THR A 251 9.41 -3.83 -8.60
CA THR A 251 9.69 -4.79 -9.68
C THR A 251 8.45 -5.59 -10.03
N VAL A 252 7.69 -6.06 -9.03
CA VAL A 252 6.43 -6.80 -9.24
C VAL A 252 5.41 -5.93 -9.95
N ASN A 253 5.24 -4.69 -9.50
CA ASN A 253 4.28 -3.73 -10.10
C ASN A 253 4.63 -3.42 -11.56
N ILE A 254 5.91 -3.20 -11.87
CA ILE A 254 6.37 -3.00 -13.24
C ILE A 254 6.13 -4.28 -14.06
N ALA A 255 6.42 -5.47 -13.52
CA ALA A 255 6.17 -6.73 -14.21
C ALA A 255 4.68 -6.93 -14.56
N MET A 256 3.76 -6.56 -13.67
CA MET A 256 2.31 -6.60 -13.91
C MET A 256 1.92 -5.71 -15.10
N LEU A 257 2.39 -4.46 -15.12
CA LEU A 257 2.11 -3.53 -16.20
C LEU A 257 2.68 -4.02 -17.55
N LEU A 258 3.94 -4.46 -17.55
CA LEU A 258 4.60 -4.97 -18.76
C LEU A 258 3.92 -6.24 -19.30
N TYR A 259 3.51 -7.14 -18.41
CA TYR A 259 2.74 -8.33 -18.77
C TYR A 259 1.40 -7.93 -19.41
N ALA A 260 0.65 -7.01 -18.80
CA ALA A 260 -0.61 -6.54 -19.32
C ALA A 260 -0.44 -5.81 -20.67
N ALA A 261 0.59 -4.98 -20.82
CA ALA A 261 0.90 -4.28 -22.06
C ALA A 261 1.20 -5.25 -23.21
N ARG A 262 1.75 -6.42 -22.92
CA ARG A 262 2.10 -7.42 -23.94
C ARG A 262 1.00 -8.44 -24.19
N ALA A 263 0.35 -8.93 -23.14
CA ALA A 263 -0.56 -10.07 -23.22
C ALA A 263 -2.05 -9.69 -23.20
N LEU A 264 -2.42 -8.51 -22.66
CA LEU A 264 -3.81 -8.12 -22.48
C LEU A 264 -4.25 -6.94 -23.37
N SER A 265 -3.36 -6.39 -24.19
CA SER A 265 -3.68 -5.24 -25.03
C SER A 265 -4.80 -5.57 -26.02
N GLY A 266 -5.86 -4.74 -26.02
CA GLY A 266 -7.02 -4.90 -26.91
C GLY A 266 -8.04 -5.95 -26.49
N LEU A 267 -7.85 -6.64 -25.35
CA LEU A 267 -8.84 -7.58 -24.84
C LEU A 267 -9.99 -6.84 -24.14
N GLN A 268 -11.19 -7.42 -24.24
CA GLN A 268 -12.42 -6.90 -23.63
C GLN A 268 -12.75 -7.69 -22.37
N GLY A 269 -13.19 -7.03 -21.31
CA GLY A 269 -13.65 -7.68 -20.08
C GLY A 269 -12.98 -7.15 -18.80
N ASP A 270 -13.17 -7.88 -17.68
CA ASP A 270 -12.48 -7.56 -16.41
C ASP A 270 -11.01 -7.93 -16.50
N THR A 271 -10.14 -6.94 -16.37
CA THR A 271 -8.69 -7.06 -16.65
C THR A 271 -7.99 -8.11 -15.78
N ILE A 272 -8.42 -8.27 -14.51
CA ILE A 272 -7.81 -9.27 -13.62
C ILE A 272 -8.26 -10.68 -13.99
N GLN A 273 -9.54 -10.87 -14.32
CA GLN A 273 -10.05 -12.18 -14.76
C GLN A 273 -9.39 -12.58 -16.09
N GLU A 274 -9.22 -11.63 -17.00
CA GLU A 274 -8.55 -11.87 -18.26
C GLU A 274 -7.05 -12.21 -18.08
N ALA A 275 -6.36 -11.52 -17.18
CA ALA A 275 -4.98 -11.85 -16.80
C ALA A 275 -4.88 -13.28 -16.24
N HIS A 276 -5.80 -13.67 -15.38
CA HIS A 276 -5.88 -15.04 -14.85
C HIS A 276 -6.08 -16.08 -15.96
N ARG A 277 -7.02 -15.82 -16.87
CA ARG A 277 -7.29 -16.68 -18.02
C ARG A 277 -6.06 -16.84 -18.93
N MET A 278 -5.40 -15.74 -19.24
CA MET A 278 -4.21 -15.74 -20.10
C MET A 278 -3.01 -16.44 -19.43
N LEU A 279 -2.79 -16.21 -18.13
CA LEU A 279 -1.76 -16.94 -17.38
C LEU A 279 -2.04 -18.44 -17.39
N GLY A 280 -3.30 -18.84 -17.21
CA GLY A 280 -3.70 -20.24 -17.27
C GLY A 280 -3.49 -20.88 -18.65
N ALA A 281 -3.77 -20.15 -19.71
CA ALA A 281 -3.59 -20.62 -21.09
C ALA A 281 -2.10 -20.72 -21.48
N THR A 282 -1.24 -19.80 -20.99
CA THR A 282 0.16 -19.72 -21.39
C THR A 282 1.11 -20.49 -20.49
N LEU A 283 0.92 -20.42 -19.18
CA LEU A 283 1.80 -21.01 -18.14
C LEU A 283 1.16 -22.20 -17.42
N GLY A 284 -0.11 -22.49 -17.72
CA GLY A 284 -0.85 -23.57 -17.10
C GLY A 284 -1.61 -23.15 -15.83
N PRO A 285 -2.48 -24.05 -15.31
CA PRO A 285 -3.42 -23.74 -14.22
C PRO A 285 -2.74 -23.37 -12.90
N VAL A 286 -1.51 -23.84 -12.68
CA VAL A 286 -0.75 -23.52 -11.46
C VAL A 286 -0.36 -22.03 -11.42
N ALA A 287 0.06 -21.45 -12.55
CA ALA A 287 0.38 -20.03 -12.62
C ALA A 287 -0.85 -19.14 -12.41
N ALA A 288 -1.98 -19.53 -13.00
CA ALA A 288 -3.25 -18.86 -12.78
C ALA A 288 -3.68 -18.93 -11.30
N ALA A 289 -3.53 -20.13 -10.68
CA ALA A 289 -3.83 -20.30 -9.25
C ALA A 289 -2.96 -19.43 -8.35
N PHE A 290 -1.70 -19.14 -8.71
CA PHE A 290 -0.84 -18.22 -7.97
C PHE A 290 -1.37 -16.79 -7.98
N LEU A 291 -1.94 -16.31 -9.09
CA LEU A 291 -2.59 -15.00 -9.12
C LEU A 291 -3.81 -14.96 -8.20
N GLY A 292 -4.70 -15.97 -8.27
CA GLY A 292 -5.87 -16.04 -7.41
C GLY A 292 -5.50 -16.15 -5.92
N ALA A 293 -4.55 -17.03 -5.58
CA ALA A 293 -4.05 -17.19 -4.22
C ALA A 293 -3.34 -15.92 -3.71
N GLY A 294 -2.58 -15.26 -4.58
CA GLY A 294 -1.94 -13.98 -4.28
C GLY A 294 -2.95 -12.89 -3.96
N LEU A 295 -4.00 -12.73 -4.77
CA LEU A 295 -5.08 -11.78 -4.53
C LEU A 295 -5.81 -12.06 -3.22
N LEU A 296 -6.15 -13.33 -2.95
CA LEU A 296 -6.82 -13.74 -1.72
C LEU A 296 -5.96 -13.45 -0.48
N ALA A 297 -4.71 -13.89 -0.52
CA ALA A 297 -3.79 -13.72 0.60
C ALA A 297 -3.40 -12.25 0.79
N SER A 298 -3.22 -11.49 -0.29
CA SER A 298 -2.97 -10.06 -0.23
C SER A 298 -4.18 -9.30 0.30
N GLY A 299 -5.40 -9.59 -0.18
CA GLY A 299 -6.63 -8.97 0.31
C GLY A 299 -6.85 -9.21 1.80
N ILE A 300 -6.67 -10.45 2.29
CA ILE A 300 -6.75 -10.77 3.73
C ILE A 300 -5.61 -10.10 4.51
N GLY A 301 -4.38 -10.18 4.00
CA GLY A 301 -3.19 -9.62 4.65
C GLY A 301 -3.26 -8.11 4.79
N SER A 302 -3.60 -7.39 3.72
CA SER A 302 -3.76 -5.94 3.72
C SER A 302 -4.90 -5.50 4.64
N ALA A 303 -6.02 -6.27 4.68
CA ALA A 303 -7.14 -5.99 5.56
C ALA A 303 -6.76 -6.00 7.04
N ILE A 304 -5.90 -6.92 7.44
CA ILE A 304 -5.37 -7.00 8.81
C ILE A 304 -4.47 -5.80 9.11
N VAL A 305 -3.60 -5.46 8.16
CA VAL A 305 -2.64 -4.33 8.24
C VAL A 305 -3.38 -2.99 8.25
N GLY A 306 -4.35 -2.80 7.36
CA GLY A 306 -5.15 -1.57 7.24
C GLY A 306 -5.96 -1.26 8.50
N THR A 307 -6.50 -2.28 9.16
CA THR A 307 -7.24 -2.12 10.42
C THR A 307 -6.36 -1.61 11.57
N HIS A 308 -5.07 -1.97 11.61
CA HIS A 308 -4.11 -1.44 12.58
C HIS A 308 -3.84 0.06 12.36
N ALA A 309 -3.68 0.48 11.10
CA ALA A 309 -3.45 1.87 10.76
C ALA A 309 -4.69 2.75 11.00
N GLY A 310 -5.87 2.29 10.57
CA GLY A 310 -7.13 3.03 10.70
C GLY A 310 -7.58 3.19 12.16
N SER A 311 -7.35 2.17 13.01
CA SER A 311 -7.72 2.24 14.43
C SER A 311 -6.91 3.28 15.21
N GLY A 312 -5.65 3.53 14.85
CA GLY A 312 -4.81 4.54 15.50
C GLY A 312 -5.28 5.97 15.20
N ILE A 313 -5.65 6.27 13.96
CA ILE A 313 -6.11 7.61 13.56
C ILE A 313 -7.52 7.88 14.09
N ALA A 314 -8.41 6.88 14.03
CA ALA A 314 -9.79 7.04 14.48
C ALA A 314 -9.90 7.14 16.01
N SER A 315 -9.15 6.32 16.78
CA SER A 315 -9.22 6.33 18.25
C SER A 315 -8.73 7.63 18.87
N ASP A 316 -7.73 8.27 18.25
CA ASP A 316 -7.13 9.49 18.77
C ASP A 316 -7.91 10.76 18.34
N SER A 317 -8.75 10.64 17.29
CA SER A 317 -9.46 11.77 16.71
C SER A 317 -10.93 11.90 17.17
N PHE A 318 -11.57 10.82 17.66
CA PHE A 318 -12.98 10.84 18.10
C PHE A 318 -13.18 10.45 19.55
N PRO A 319 -14.07 11.16 20.28
CA PRO A 319 -14.46 10.78 21.66
C PRO A 319 -15.39 9.56 21.70
N ILE A 320 -15.89 9.09 20.55
CA ILE A 320 -16.84 7.97 20.47
C ILE A 320 -16.05 6.70 20.17
N ARG A 321 -15.95 5.82 21.17
CA ARG A 321 -15.37 4.47 20.99
C ARG A 321 -16.37 3.58 20.27
N VAL A 322 -16.31 3.54 18.95
CA VAL A 322 -17.04 2.55 18.16
C VAL A 322 -16.34 1.20 18.26
N SER A 323 -17.10 0.12 18.44
CA SER A 323 -16.48 -1.21 18.51
C SER A 323 -15.79 -1.53 17.16
N PRO A 324 -14.60 -2.18 17.16
CA PRO A 324 -13.91 -2.55 15.94
C PRO A 324 -14.77 -3.38 14.96
N ALA A 325 -15.65 -4.22 15.49
CA ALA A 325 -16.58 -5.03 14.70
C ALA A 325 -17.61 -4.16 13.95
N VAL A 326 -18.17 -3.13 14.60
CA VAL A 326 -19.12 -2.21 13.96
C VAL A 326 -18.40 -1.36 12.90
N THR A 327 -17.22 -0.82 13.22
CA THR A 327 -16.42 -0.08 12.24
C THR A 327 -16.16 -0.93 11.01
N ARG A 328 -15.73 -2.19 11.22
CA ARG A 328 -15.45 -3.12 10.13
C ARG A 328 -16.69 -3.47 9.32
N ALA A 329 -17.83 -3.71 9.95
CA ALA A 329 -19.10 -3.99 9.27
C ALA A 329 -19.51 -2.82 8.36
N VAL A 330 -19.35 -1.59 8.85
CA VAL A 330 -19.66 -0.35 8.09
C VAL A 330 -18.73 -0.16 6.90
N THR A 331 -17.45 -0.51 7.03
CA THR A 331 -16.47 -0.33 5.94
C THR A 331 -16.55 -1.47 4.90
N ILE A 332 -16.96 -2.68 5.28
CA ILE A 332 -17.15 -3.83 4.37
C ILE A 332 -18.46 -3.75 3.59
N ALA A 333 -19.52 -3.21 4.19
CA ALA A 333 -20.84 -3.20 3.57
C ALA A 333 -20.88 -2.59 2.15
N PRO A 334 -20.20 -1.46 1.85
CA PRO A 334 -20.13 -0.94 0.48
C PRO A 334 -19.54 -1.92 -0.53
N ALA A 335 -18.50 -2.69 -0.15
CA ALA A 335 -17.88 -3.66 -1.03
C ALA A 335 -18.87 -4.77 -1.41
N VAL A 336 -19.56 -5.34 -0.42
CA VAL A 336 -20.56 -6.41 -0.65
C VAL A 336 -21.74 -5.89 -1.49
N LEU A 337 -22.22 -4.67 -1.23
CA LEU A 337 -23.31 -4.07 -1.98
C LEU A 337 -22.94 -3.83 -3.45
N LEU A 338 -21.73 -3.35 -3.74
CA LEU A 338 -21.25 -3.16 -5.11
C LEU A 338 -21.11 -4.50 -5.85
N LEU A 339 -20.61 -5.54 -5.17
CA LEU A 339 -20.52 -6.89 -5.73
C LEU A 339 -21.88 -7.53 -6.00
N LEU A 340 -22.87 -7.30 -5.12
CA LEU A 340 -24.25 -7.70 -5.34
C LEU A 340 -24.89 -6.96 -6.52
N GLY A 341 -24.53 -5.70 -6.72
CA GLY A 341 -24.98 -4.87 -7.85
C GLY A 341 -24.34 -5.25 -9.19
N GLY A 342 -23.42 -6.23 -9.22
CA GLY A 342 -22.76 -6.69 -10.45
C GLY A 342 -21.77 -5.68 -11.05
N VAL A 343 -21.27 -4.74 -10.25
CA VAL A 343 -20.25 -3.78 -10.71
C VAL A 343 -18.93 -4.52 -10.98
N PRO A 344 -18.24 -4.27 -12.11
CA PRO A 344 -16.96 -4.94 -12.43
C PRO A 344 -15.93 -4.73 -11.32
N ALA A 345 -15.39 -5.83 -10.80
CA ALA A 345 -14.48 -5.81 -9.65
C ALA A 345 -13.23 -4.95 -9.90
N THR A 346 -12.58 -5.11 -11.06
CA THR A 346 -11.40 -4.31 -11.41
C THR A 346 -11.70 -2.80 -11.46
N ALA A 347 -12.88 -2.40 -11.97
CA ALA A 347 -13.26 -0.99 -12.02
C ALA A 347 -13.39 -0.38 -10.62
N VAL A 348 -14.00 -1.12 -9.69
CA VAL A 348 -14.14 -0.67 -8.29
C VAL A 348 -12.78 -0.61 -7.60
N LEU A 349 -11.92 -1.61 -7.84
CA LEU A 349 -10.54 -1.60 -7.32
C LEU A 349 -9.77 -0.37 -7.81
N VAL A 350 -9.78 -0.08 -9.10
CA VAL A 350 -9.09 1.10 -9.66
C VAL A 350 -9.67 2.39 -9.08
N ALA A 351 -11.00 2.52 -9.00
CA ALA A 351 -11.66 3.71 -8.45
C ALA A 351 -11.29 3.94 -6.97
N SER A 352 -11.21 2.87 -6.17
CA SER A 352 -10.79 2.96 -4.77
C SER A 352 -9.36 3.53 -4.65
N GLN A 353 -8.44 3.14 -5.54
CA GLN A 353 -7.08 3.67 -5.55
C GLN A 353 -7.02 5.16 -5.93
N VAL A 354 -7.91 5.62 -6.81
CA VAL A 354 -8.05 7.04 -7.12
C VAL A 354 -8.51 7.80 -5.88
N VAL A 355 -9.48 7.28 -5.13
CA VAL A 355 -9.89 7.88 -3.84
C VAL A 355 -8.71 7.92 -2.87
N LEU A 356 -7.95 6.84 -2.76
CA LEU A 356 -6.76 6.78 -1.90
C LEU A 356 -5.69 7.81 -2.29
N SER A 357 -5.57 8.15 -3.59
CA SER A 357 -4.60 9.15 -4.04
C SER A 357 -4.83 10.53 -3.40
N PHE A 358 -6.08 10.92 -3.17
CA PHE A 358 -6.42 12.16 -2.45
C PHE A 358 -5.98 12.13 -0.99
N GLY A 359 -5.99 10.93 -0.37
CA GLY A 359 -5.56 10.75 1.02
C GLY A 359 -4.06 10.88 1.22
N ILE A 360 -3.24 10.70 0.17
CA ILE A 360 -1.77 10.73 0.28
C ILE A 360 -1.29 12.08 0.83
N GLY A 361 -1.85 13.18 0.36
CA GLY A 361 -1.50 14.51 0.81
C GLY A 361 -1.67 14.72 2.32
N PHE A 362 -2.73 14.15 2.90
CA PHE A 362 -3.02 14.21 4.34
C PHE A 362 -2.07 13.37 5.19
N ALA A 363 -1.39 12.40 4.62
CA ALA A 363 -0.38 11.61 5.32
C ALA A 363 1.03 12.20 5.12
N VAL A 364 1.38 12.53 3.86
CA VAL A 364 2.75 12.90 3.49
C VAL A 364 3.10 14.33 3.88
N ALA A 365 2.16 15.29 3.73
CA ALA A 365 2.45 16.68 4.10
C ALA A 365 2.73 16.84 5.60
N PRO A 366 1.91 16.31 6.54
CA PRO A 366 2.25 16.30 7.96
C PRO A 366 3.53 15.53 8.28
N LEU A 367 3.78 14.39 7.63
CA LEU A 367 5.02 13.63 7.81
C LEU A 367 6.24 14.47 7.51
N VAL A 368 6.26 15.17 6.36
CA VAL A 368 7.38 16.02 5.95
C VAL A 368 7.50 17.23 6.85
N TRP A 369 6.39 17.85 7.25
CA TRP A 369 6.37 18.98 8.17
C TRP A 369 6.93 18.59 9.53
N LEU A 370 6.43 17.51 10.17
CA LEU A 370 6.92 17.02 11.47
C LEU A 370 8.38 16.58 11.39
N SER A 371 8.79 15.90 10.31
CA SER A 371 10.20 15.50 10.10
C SER A 371 11.15 16.69 9.92
N SER A 372 10.64 17.87 9.55
CA SER A 372 11.42 19.10 9.38
C SER A 372 11.57 19.92 10.66
N ARG A 373 10.79 19.62 11.71
CA ARG A 373 10.74 20.37 12.96
C ARG A 373 11.83 19.95 13.93
N GLU A 374 12.50 20.93 14.54
CA GLU A 374 13.54 20.70 15.54
C GLU A 374 12.97 20.27 16.89
N ASP A 375 11.81 20.83 17.30
CA ASP A 375 11.12 20.48 18.53
C ASP A 375 10.57 19.04 18.53
N VAL A 376 10.34 18.43 17.35
CA VAL A 376 9.89 17.04 17.20
C VAL A 376 11.06 16.07 17.01
N MET A 377 11.99 16.41 16.11
CA MET A 377 13.05 15.51 15.66
C MET A 377 14.42 15.81 16.28
N GLY A 378 14.56 16.93 17.01
CA GLY A 378 15.84 17.38 17.56
C GLY A 378 16.91 17.53 16.47
N SER A 379 18.12 17.07 16.76
CA SER A 379 19.24 17.05 15.82
C SER A 379 19.03 16.13 14.59
N TRP A 380 18.02 15.27 14.64
CA TRP A 380 17.65 14.32 13.56
C TRP A 380 16.63 14.90 12.58
N ARG A 381 16.29 16.18 12.63
CA ARG A 381 15.42 16.80 11.63
C ARG A 381 15.97 16.63 10.22
N ILE A 382 15.09 16.52 9.23
CA ILE A 382 15.53 16.54 7.84
C ILE A 382 16.01 17.94 7.45
N SER A 383 17.10 18.00 6.70
CA SER A 383 17.72 19.25 6.25
C SER A 383 18.27 19.11 4.83
N GLY A 384 18.69 20.22 4.24
CA GLY A 384 19.33 20.25 2.94
C GLY A 384 18.55 19.53 1.84
N TRP A 385 19.24 18.68 1.07
CA TRP A 385 18.66 17.98 -0.07
C TRP A 385 17.47 17.08 0.28
N LEU A 386 17.53 16.35 1.40
CA LEU A 386 16.43 15.45 1.80
C LEU A 386 15.14 16.23 2.09
N ARG A 387 15.23 17.40 2.71
CA ARG A 387 14.09 18.29 2.93
C ARG A 387 13.51 18.80 1.62
N PHE A 388 14.37 19.20 0.69
CA PHE A 388 13.95 19.65 -0.64
C PHE A 388 13.20 18.54 -1.38
N VAL A 389 13.77 17.32 -1.47
CA VAL A 389 13.12 16.17 -2.12
C VAL A 389 11.80 15.82 -1.45
N ALA A 390 11.74 15.83 -0.11
CA ALA A 390 10.51 15.51 0.61
C ALA A 390 9.38 16.51 0.31
N TRP A 391 9.68 17.81 0.26
CA TRP A 391 8.69 18.83 -0.13
C TRP A 391 8.32 18.75 -1.62
N ALA A 392 9.28 18.44 -2.50
CA ALA A 392 9.00 18.19 -3.92
C ALA A 392 8.02 17.03 -4.10
N VAL A 393 8.15 15.96 -3.32
CA VAL A 393 7.19 14.86 -3.29
C VAL A 393 5.78 15.33 -2.89
N VAL A 394 5.66 16.15 -1.85
CA VAL A 394 4.37 16.73 -1.44
C VAL A 394 3.76 17.54 -2.59
N VAL A 395 4.54 18.40 -3.24
CA VAL A 395 4.08 19.22 -4.36
C VAL A 395 3.60 18.35 -5.52
N VAL A 396 4.37 17.34 -5.89
CA VAL A 396 3.99 16.40 -6.98
C VAL A 396 2.67 15.71 -6.68
N ILE A 397 2.46 15.23 -5.45
CA ILE A 397 1.20 14.57 -5.04
C ILE A 397 0.02 15.55 -5.10
N VAL A 398 0.19 16.76 -4.58
CA VAL A 398 -0.87 17.80 -4.61
C VAL A 398 -1.19 18.17 -6.07
N MET A 399 -0.18 18.39 -6.90
CA MET A 399 -0.38 18.74 -8.31
C MET A 399 -1.07 17.61 -9.08
N LEU A 400 -0.72 16.34 -8.83
CA LEU A 400 -1.42 15.19 -9.43
C LEU A 400 -2.92 15.23 -9.11
N ASN A 401 -3.27 15.45 -7.84
CA ASN A 401 -4.67 15.50 -7.42
C ASN A 401 -5.41 16.72 -8.00
N LEU A 402 -4.75 17.88 -8.12
CA LEU A 402 -5.31 19.05 -8.77
C LEU A 402 -5.55 18.81 -10.27
N VAL A 403 -4.61 18.20 -10.96
CA VAL A 403 -4.76 17.81 -12.37
C VAL A 403 -5.93 16.85 -12.53
N LEU A 404 -6.03 15.83 -11.66
CA LEU A 404 -7.14 14.88 -11.70
C LEU A 404 -8.50 15.57 -11.53
N VAL A 405 -8.62 16.49 -10.57
CA VAL A 405 -9.85 17.28 -10.38
C VAL A 405 -10.13 18.15 -11.61
N ALA A 406 -9.09 18.78 -12.18
CA ALA A 406 -9.24 19.59 -13.36
C ALA A 406 -9.77 18.80 -14.57
N THR A 407 -9.38 17.51 -14.70
CA THR A 407 -9.89 16.66 -15.80
C THR A 407 -11.40 16.41 -15.73
N TRP A 408 -12.04 16.56 -14.58
CA TRP A 408 -13.50 16.42 -14.46
C TRP A 408 -14.28 17.61 -15.07
N PHE A 409 -13.61 18.74 -15.24
CA PHE A 409 -14.16 19.95 -15.83
C PHE A 409 -13.70 20.17 -17.26
N MET A 410 -12.82 19.31 -17.79
CA MET A 410 -12.39 19.33 -19.18
C MET A 410 -13.31 18.42 -20.01
N PRO A 411 -13.81 18.91 -21.17
CA PRO A 411 -14.70 18.13 -22.04
C PRO A 411 -13.99 16.91 -22.65
#